data_64d77b58ad8e386ce90051fdfbec7108
#
_entry.id   64d77b58ad8e386ce90051fdfbec7108
#
_cell.length_a   1.000
_cell.length_b   1.000
_cell.length_c   1.000
_cell.angle_alpha   90.00
_cell.angle_beta   90.00
_cell.angle_gamma   90.00
#
_symmetry.space_group_name_H-M   'P 1'
#
loop_
_entity.id
_entity.type
_entity.pdbx_description
1 polymer ?
#
loop_
_entity_poly.entity_id
_entity_poly.type
_entity_poly.pdbx_seq_one_letter_code
_entity_poly.pdbx_strand_id
1 'polypeptide(L)' 'MIVYINGEKREIAAVLSVEQLLQELGIRPGRVVVEFNRDVISREAHGSTLLKEGDSIEIVHFVGGG' A
#
# COMPACT_ATOMS: atom_id res chain seq x y z
N MET A 1 14.57 -3.76 2.87
CA MET A 1 13.79 -4.91 2.37
C MET A 1 13.14 -4.58 1.03
N ILE A 2 12.85 -5.59 0.27
CA ILE A 2 12.27 -5.42 -1.07
C ILE A 2 10.78 -5.72 -1.03
N VAL A 3 9.99 -4.81 -1.59
CA VAL A 3 8.55 -5.02 -1.80
C VAL A 3 8.22 -4.65 -3.23
N TYR A 4 7.02 -5.01 -3.67
CA TYR A 4 6.55 -4.70 -5.01
C TYR A 4 5.31 -3.83 -4.91
N ILE A 5 5.36 -2.66 -5.55
CA ILE A 5 4.25 -1.71 -5.52
C ILE A 5 3.77 -1.53 -6.95
N ASN A 6 2.53 -1.95 -7.21
CA ASN A 6 1.96 -1.93 -8.56
C ASN A 6 2.89 -2.62 -9.56
N GLY A 7 3.48 -3.73 -9.13
CA GLY A 7 4.37 -4.51 -9.97
C GLY A 7 5.80 -4.03 -10.05
N GLU A 8 6.11 -2.89 -9.45
CA GLU A 8 7.45 -2.33 -9.48
C GLU A 8 8.22 -2.68 -8.22
N LYS A 9 9.42 -3.14 -8.39
CA LYS A 9 10.31 -3.47 -7.30
C LYS A 9 10.75 -2.19 -6.57
N ARG A 10 10.60 -2.17 -5.25
CA ARG A 10 11.01 -1.05 -4.43
C ARG A 10 11.77 -1.53 -3.22
N GLU A 11 12.83 -0.80 -2.90
CA GLU A 11 13.56 -1.06 -1.67
C GLU A 11 13.11 -0.07 -0.61
N ILE A 12 12.77 -0.57 0.58
CA ILE A 12 12.41 0.27 1.70
C ILE A 12 13.36 0.00 2.86
N ALA A 13 13.72 1.09 3.57
CA ALA A 13 14.80 1.02 4.57
C ALA A 13 14.33 0.54 5.93
N ALA A 14 13.05 0.57 6.20
CA ALA A 14 12.51 0.26 7.51
C ALA A 14 11.17 -0.44 7.37
N VAL A 15 10.72 -1.08 8.45
CA VAL A 15 9.39 -1.69 8.48
C VAL A 15 8.35 -0.58 8.47
N LEU A 16 7.44 -0.63 7.50
CA LEU A 16 6.36 0.35 7.35
C LEU A 16 5.02 -0.36 7.39
N SER A 17 4.00 0.35 7.88
CA SER A 17 2.63 -0.06 7.66
C SER A 17 2.19 0.39 6.28
N VAL A 18 1.08 -0.16 5.79
CA VAL A 18 0.48 0.30 4.54
C VAL A 18 0.15 1.78 4.64
N GLU A 19 -0.36 2.22 5.80
CA GLU A 19 -0.67 3.63 6.03
C GLU A 19 0.57 4.51 5.84
N GLN A 20 1.69 4.11 6.43
CA GLN A 20 2.93 4.87 6.32
C GLN A 20 3.44 4.89 4.88
N LEU A 21 3.29 3.75 4.17
CA LEU A 21 3.70 3.70 2.78
C LEU A 21 2.90 4.70 1.94
N LEU A 22 1.59 4.74 2.12
CA LEU A 22 0.76 5.70 1.39
C LEU A 22 1.18 7.13 1.69
N GLN A 23 1.50 7.42 2.95
CA GLN A 23 1.98 8.75 3.33
C GLN A 23 3.27 9.11 2.61
N GLU A 24 4.20 8.17 2.55
CA GLU A 24 5.47 8.42 1.86
C GLU A 24 5.28 8.65 0.36
N LEU A 25 4.30 7.98 -0.22
CA LEU A 25 3.99 8.14 -1.64
C LEU A 25 3.12 9.37 -1.93
N GLY A 26 2.66 10.05 -0.89
CA GLY A 26 1.79 11.21 -1.05
C GLY A 26 0.39 10.86 -1.47
N ILE A 27 -0.07 9.66 -1.15
CA ILE A 27 -1.38 9.15 -1.56
C ILE A 27 -2.34 9.23 -0.40
N ARG A 28 -3.53 9.79 -0.65
CA ARG A 28 -4.59 9.87 0.37
C ARG A 28 -5.32 8.54 0.44
N PRO A 29 -5.44 7.94 1.64
CA PRO A 29 -6.08 6.62 1.76
C PRO A 29 -7.51 6.58 1.24
N GLY A 30 -8.25 7.68 1.37
CA GLY A 30 -9.63 7.73 0.91
C GLY A 30 -9.80 7.75 -0.60
N ARG A 31 -8.71 7.85 -1.35
CA ARG A 31 -8.75 7.92 -2.82
C ARG A 31 -8.36 6.62 -3.48
N VAL A 32 -8.04 5.59 -2.71
CA VAL A 32 -7.52 4.36 -3.27
C VAL A 32 -8.11 3.14 -2.59
N VAL A 33 -8.05 2.02 -3.31
CA VAL A 33 -8.24 0.70 -2.75
C VAL A 33 -6.87 0.04 -2.74
N VAL A 34 -6.53 -0.61 -1.65
CA VAL A 34 -5.25 -1.29 -1.51
C VAL A 34 -5.47 -2.80 -1.47
N GLU A 35 -4.75 -3.52 -2.33
CA GLU A 35 -4.69 -4.98 -2.27
C GLU A 35 -3.32 -5.35 -1.72
N PHE A 36 -3.34 -6.11 -0.64
CA PHE A 36 -2.12 -6.56 0.01
C PHE A 36 -2.00 -8.06 -0.23
N ASN A 37 -1.00 -8.43 -1.03
CA ASN A 37 -0.81 -9.84 -1.44
C ASN A 37 -2.10 -10.43 -1.99
N ARG A 38 -2.75 -9.66 -2.87
CA ARG A 38 -3.98 -10.02 -3.60
C ARG A 38 -5.26 -9.95 -2.78
N ASP A 39 -5.17 -9.53 -1.52
CA ASP A 39 -6.36 -9.39 -0.68
C ASP A 39 -6.65 -7.91 -0.50
N VAL A 40 -7.88 -7.50 -0.79
CA VAL A 40 -8.29 -6.12 -0.52
C VAL A 40 -8.34 -5.94 0.99
N ILE A 41 -7.66 -4.90 1.47
CA ILE A 41 -7.72 -4.59 2.89
C ILE A 41 -8.53 -3.31 3.10
N SER A 42 -9.24 -3.26 4.22
CA SER A 42 -10.04 -2.09 4.54
C SER A 42 -9.14 -0.94 4.93
N ARG A 43 -9.67 0.28 4.81
CA ARG A 43 -8.92 1.46 5.19
C ARG A 43 -8.49 1.40 6.66
N GLU A 44 -9.35 0.84 7.52
CA GLU A 44 -9.05 0.71 8.95
C GLU A 44 -7.86 -0.21 9.20
N ALA A 45 -7.59 -1.13 8.29
CA ALA A 45 -6.48 -2.07 8.46
C ALA A 45 -5.15 -1.53 7.98
N HIS A 46 -5.14 -0.37 7.30
CA HIS A 46 -3.88 0.17 6.75
C HIS A 46 -2.81 0.38 7.82
N GLY A 47 -3.21 0.87 8.98
CA GLY A 47 -2.26 1.17 10.04
C GLY A 47 -1.72 -0.06 10.74
N SER A 48 -2.42 -1.19 10.66
CA SER A 48 -2.02 -2.42 11.33
C SER A 48 -1.42 -3.45 10.39
N THR A 49 -1.38 -3.18 9.08
CA THR A 49 -0.81 -4.09 8.10
C THR A 49 0.64 -3.67 7.84
N LEU A 50 1.57 -4.48 8.34
CA LEU A 50 2.99 -4.18 8.20
C LEU A 50 3.56 -4.88 6.98
N LEU A 51 4.45 -4.19 6.28
CA LEU A 51 5.11 -4.74 5.10
C LEU A 51 6.25 -5.65 5.51
N LYS A 52 6.44 -6.71 4.74
CA LYS A 52 7.52 -7.67 4.93
C LYS A 52 8.23 -7.90 3.61
N GLU A 53 9.40 -8.49 3.69
CA GLU A 53 10.18 -8.83 2.51
C GLU A 53 9.33 -9.62 1.51
N GLY A 54 9.31 -9.13 0.28
CA GLY A 54 8.61 -9.82 -0.81
C GLY A 54 7.13 -9.52 -0.93
N ASP A 55 6.57 -8.69 -0.04
CA ASP A 55 5.15 -8.35 -0.12
C ASP A 55 4.83 -7.59 -1.39
N SER A 56 3.61 -7.82 -1.90
CA SER A 56 3.10 -7.17 -3.10
C SER A 56 1.91 -6.30 -2.72
N ILE A 57 1.99 -5.03 -3.08
CA ILE A 57 0.93 -4.06 -2.78
C ILE A 57 0.44 -3.48 -4.10
N GLU A 58 -0.89 -3.56 -4.33
CA GLU A 58 -1.51 -2.92 -5.47
C GLU A 58 -2.34 -1.75 -4.98
N ILE A 59 -2.09 -0.59 -5.53
CA ILE A 59 -2.81 0.63 -5.14
C ILE A 59 -3.62 1.08 -6.34
N VAL A 60 -4.93 1.02 -6.23
CA VAL A 60 -5.84 1.35 -7.32
C VAL A 60 -6.57 2.63 -6.95
N HIS A 61 -6.39 3.66 -7.77
CA HIS A 61 -7.05 4.95 -7.54
C HIS A 61 -8.47 4.91 -8.06
N PHE A 62 -9.39 5.53 -7.31
CA PHE A 62 -10.75 5.72 -7.80
C PHE A 62 -10.74 6.72 -8.95
N VAL A 63 -11.60 6.48 -9.92
CA VAL A 63 -11.74 7.34 -11.07
C VAL A 63 -13.11 8.03 -11.01
N GLY A 64 -13.12 9.31 -11.31
CA GLY A 64 -14.35 10.06 -11.44
C GLY A 64 -15.06 10.33 -10.15
N GLY A 65 -14.44 10.16 -9.06
CA GLY A 65 -15.07 10.27 -7.79
C GLY A 65 -16.03 11.43 -7.65
N GLY A 66 -17.18 11.22 -7.81
CA GLY A 66 -18.20 12.23 -7.65
C GLY A 66 -17.96 13.09 -6.41
#